data_666b567d186fbd7c61ecc6dcdbde82cf
#
_entry.id   666b567d186fbd7c61ecc6dcdbde82cf
#
_cell.length_a   1.000
_cell.length_b   1.000
_cell.length_c   1.000
_cell.angle_alpha   90.00
_cell.angle_beta   90.00
_cell.angle_gamma   90.00
#
_symmetry.space_group_name_H-M   'P 1'
#
loop_
_entity.id
_entity.type
_entity.pdbx_description
1 polymer ?
#
loop_
_entity_poly.entity_id
_entity_poly.type
_entity_poly.pdbx_seq_one_letter_code
_entity_poly.pdbx_strand_id
1 'polypeptide(L)'
;MLAAVSVKFLLLIDLLLQFFLSWICARSQNADILIACSFAIGFLKGFLMLWFIRYAQKIFSAKNIRSEFYSYFYPLVYGGGQASMLVTAQLAYHYNWKYMYYFMMLLILVSVLFVIICFRHNRPIKSVPLSDLHIREMFIISVGLLMLIYVINYGKVLDWMASAKLCAYIVISPILIALFIWIQHHSKNPYVSLAPLFQPKAIIGYFYMMLVMFFSTSTTLLTNYLSIILKVDSTHTYSLYIFLLPGYVIGAFICFWWFRWQRWR
;
A
#
# COMPACT_ATOMS: atom_id res chain seq x y z
N MET A 1 0.26 14.03 -27.37
CA MET A 1 -1.19 14.31 -27.23
C MET A 1 -1.85 13.25 -26.35
N LEU A 2 -1.66 13.29 -25.06
CA LEU A 2 -2.55 12.60 -24.12
C LEU A 2 -3.66 13.60 -23.80
N ALA A 3 -4.70 13.59 -24.67
CA ALA A 3 -5.89 14.38 -24.49
C ALA A 3 -6.49 14.04 -23.11
N ALA A 4 -6.86 15.07 -22.43
CA ALA A 4 -7.76 15.21 -21.29
C ALA A 4 -8.55 13.95 -20.87
N VAL A 5 -7.85 12.94 -20.38
CA VAL A 5 -8.49 11.75 -19.85
C VAL A 5 -9.10 12.11 -18.50
N SER A 6 -10.39 11.90 -18.33
CA SER A 6 -11.06 12.17 -17.06
C SER A 6 -10.55 11.18 -16.00
N VAL A 7 -10.37 11.66 -14.77
CA VAL A 7 -9.95 10.80 -13.62
C VAL A 7 -10.86 9.59 -13.47
N LYS A 8 -12.17 9.77 -13.67
CA LYS A 8 -13.17 8.69 -13.63
C LYS A 8 -12.84 7.58 -14.61
N PHE A 9 -12.46 7.93 -15.84
CA PHE A 9 -12.13 6.95 -16.88
C PHE A 9 -10.86 6.16 -16.54
N LEU A 10 -9.82 6.84 -16.02
CA LEU A 10 -8.59 6.16 -15.57
C LEU A 10 -8.86 5.19 -14.41
N LEU A 11 -9.66 5.60 -13.42
CA LEU A 11 -10.04 4.72 -12.31
C LEU A 11 -10.84 3.51 -12.79
N LEU A 12 -11.75 3.69 -13.75
CA LEU A 12 -12.51 2.57 -14.31
C LEU A 12 -11.61 1.60 -15.08
N ILE A 13 -10.69 2.10 -15.90
CA ILE A 13 -9.71 1.25 -16.60
C ILE A 13 -8.86 0.48 -15.60
N ASP A 14 -8.35 1.15 -14.56
CA ASP A 14 -7.53 0.52 -13.53
C ASP A 14 -8.28 -0.61 -12.83
N LEU A 15 -9.52 -0.37 -12.39
CA LEU A 15 -10.36 -1.37 -11.76
C LEU A 15 -10.71 -2.54 -12.71
N LEU A 16 -11.00 -2.26 -13.98
CA LEU A 16 -11.27 -3.31 -14.98
C LEU A 16 -10.04 -4.17 -15.25
N LEU A 17 -8.85 -3.57 -15.33
CA LEU A 17 -7.60 -4.30 -15.46
C LEU A 17 -7.35 -5.19 -14.23
N GLN A 18 -7.55 -4.69 -13.01
CA GLN A 18 -7.44 -5.47 -11.78
C GLN A 18 -8.45 -6.64 -11.77
N PHE A 19 -9.68 -6.41 -12.22
CA PHE A 19 -10.69 -7.46 -12.34
C PHE A 19 -10.24 -8.57 -13.29
N PHE A 20 -9.76 -8.19 -14.48
CA PHE A 20 -9.29 -9.14 -15.49
C PHE A 20 -8.07 -9.93 -15.03
N LEU A 21 -7.09 -9.28 -14.42
CA LEU A 21 -5.93 -9.96 -13.84
C LEU A 21 -6.32 -10.91 -12.70
N SER A 22 -7.26 -10.51 -11.85
CA SER A 22 -7.77 -11.38 -10.78
C SER A 22 -8.51 -12.60 -11.35
N TRP A 23 -9.22 -12.44 -12.46
CA TRP A 23 -9.87 -13.54 -13.17
C TRP A 23 -8.85 -14.53 -13.76
N ILE A 24 -7.76 -14.04 -14.37
CA ILE A 24 -6.65 -14.90 -14.84
C ILE A 24 -6.05 -15.67 -13.67
N CYS A 25 -5.79 -15.02 -12.53
CA CYS A 25 -5.27 -15.67 -11.34
C CYS A 25 -6.20 -16.78 -10.83
N ALA A 26 -7.52 -16.55 -10.81
CA ALA A 26 -8.50 -17.55 -10.37
C ALA A 26 -8.52 -18.80 -11.26
N ARG A 27 -8.16 -18.65 -12.54
CA ARG A 27 -8.14 -19.75 -13.52
C ARG A 27 -6.78 -20.44 -13.66
N SER A 28 -5.70 -19.73 -13.40
CA SER A 28 -4.35 -20.24 -13.57
C SER A 28 -3.96 -21.22 -12.45
N GLN A 29 -3.16 -22.22 -12.81
CA GLN A 29 -2.45 -23.10 -11.88
C GLN A 29 -0.92 -22.93 -11.98
N ASN A 30 -0.46 -22.10 -12.92
CA ASN A 30 0.95 -21.84 -13.14
C ASN A 30 1.44 -20.75 -12.18
N ALA A 31 2.46 -21.07 -11.37
CA ALA A 31 3.03 -20.15 -10.39
C ALA A 31 3.59 -18.86 -11.03
N ASP A 32 4.23 -18.96 -12.20
CA ASP A 32 4.83 -17.80 -12.86
C ASP A 32 3.77 -16.79 -13.30
N ILE A 33 2.65 -17.28 -13.82
CA ILE A 33 1.51 -16.44 -14.21
C ILE A 33 0.91 -15.76 -12.97
N LEU A 34 0.75 -16.51 -11.86
CA LEU A 34 0.24 -15.97 -10.61
C LEU A 34 1.16 -14.87 -10.07
N ILE A 35 2.47 -15.06 -10.11
CA ILE A 35 3.45 -14.06 -9.67
C ILE A 35 3.38 -12.80 -10.54
N ALA A 36 3.38 -12.96 -11.85
CA ALA A 36 3.31 -11.84 -12.80
C ALA A 36 2.01 -11.03 -12.65
N CYS A 37 0.87 -11.72 -12.59
CA CYS A 37 -0.42 -11.06 -12.38
C CYS A 37 -0.52 -10.39 -11.01
N SER A 38 0.00 -11.02 -9.94
CA SER A 38 0.01 -10.43 -8.59
C SER A 38 0.88 -9.18 -8.54
N PHE A 39 2.02 -9.16 -9.22
CA PHE A 39 2.85 -7.97 -9.37
C PHE A 39 2.09 -6.84 -10.07
N ALA A 40 1.44 -7.13 -11.20
CA ALA A 40 0.64 -6.15 -11.93
C ALA A 40 -0.54 -5.61 -11.10
N ILE A 41 -1.26 -6.48 -10.39
CA ILE A 41 -2.34 -6.07 -9.46
C ILE A 41 -1.80 -5.18 -8.34
N GLY A 42 -0.63 -5.50 -7.78
CA GLY A 42 0.01 -4.70 -6.74
C GLY A 42 0.34 -3.29 -7.22
N PHE A 43 0.87 -3.16 -8.44
CA PHE A 43 1.16 -1.88 -9.08
C PHE A 43 -0.11 -1.04 -9.27
N LEU A 44 -1.17 -1.63 -9.81
CA LEU A 44 -2.46 -0.98 -10.04
C LEU A 44 -3.10 -0.54 -8.71
N LYS A 45 -3.05 -1.38 -7.67
CA LYS A 45 -3.55 -1.03 -6.32
C LYS A 45 -2.81 0.18 -5.73
N GLY A 46 -1.50 0.26 -5.91
CA GLY A 46 -0.71 1.41 -5.48
C GLY A 46 -1.19 2.70 -6.13
N PHE A 47 -1.46 2.67 -7.42
CA PHE A 47 -1.99 3.81 -8.16
C PHE A 47 -3.38 4.23 -7.66
N LEU A 48 -4.30 3.27 -7.51
CA LEU A 48 -5.65 3.51 -6.99
C LEU A 48 -5.62 4.12 -5.58
N MET A 49 -4.75 3.62 -4.69
CA MET A 49 -4.60 4.12 -3.33
C MET A 49 -4.12 5.58 -3.30
N LEU A 50 -3.13 5.94 -4.11
CA LEU A 50 -2.64 7.31 -4.20
C LEU A 50 -3.71 8.28 -4.69
N TRP A 51 -4.52 7.88 -5.66
CA TRP A 51 -5.64 8.66 -6.15
C TRP A 51 -6.72 8.84 -5.10
N PHE A 52 -7.08 7.76 -4.39
CA PHE A 52 -8.06 7.81 -3.31
C PHE A 52 -7.63 8.75 -2.20
N ILE A 53 -6.38 8.67 -1.75
CA ILE A 53 -5.83 9.56 -0.72
C ILE A 53 -5.89 11.01 -1.17
N ARG A 54 -5.47 11.32 -2.40
CA ARG A 54 -5.52 12.69 -2.94
C ARG A 54 -6.93 13.24 -3.04
N TYR A 55 -7.86 12.41 -3.52
CA TYR A 55 -9.26 12.81 -3.64
C TYR A 55 -9.90 13.08 -2.29
N ALA A 56 -9.69 12.17 -1.35
CA ALA A 56 -10.19 12.31 0.00
C ALA A 56 -9.57 13.53 0.72
N GLN A 57 -8.26 13.73 0.62
CA GLN A 57 -7.61 14.93 1.14
C GLN A 57 -8.21 16.22 0.56
N LYS A 58 -8.57 16.24 -0.72
CA LYS A 58 -9.18 17.42 -1.36
C LYS A 58 -10.55 17.74 -0.77
N ILE A 59 -11.37 16.71 -0.49
CA ILE A 59 -12.69 16.89 0.11
C ILE A 59 -12.55 17.45 1.53
N PHE A 60 -11.67 16.88 2.35
CA PHE A 60 -11.46 17.26 3.74
C PHE A 60 -10.62 18.54 3.89
N SER A 61 -9.68 18.80 2.97
CA SER A 61 -8.83 20.01 2.99
C SER A 61 -9.62 21.30 2.76
N ALA A 62 -10.74 21.25 2.05
CA ALA A 62 -11.61 22.42 1.84
C ALA A 62 -12.12 23.04 3.16
N LYS A 63 -12.12 22.27 4.26
CA LYS A 63 -12.52 22.68 5.60
C LYS A 63 -11.37 22.85 6.59
N ASN A 64 -10.10 22.82 6.15
CA ASN A 64 -8.89 22.83 7.01
C ASN A 64 -8.81 21.69 8.06
N ILE A 65 -9.47 20.55 7.81
CA ILE A 65 -9.61 19.43 8.77
C ILE A 65 -8.75 18.23 8.32
N ARG A 66 -7.47 18.45 7.99
CA ARG A 66 -6.60 17.35 7.57
C ARG A 66 -6.42 16.28 8.65
N SER A 67 -6.33 16.67 9.90
CA SER A 67 -6.16 15.75 11.03
C SER A 67 -7.38 14.85 11.25
N GLU A 68 -8.58 15.37 11.09
CA GLU A 68 -9.83 14.60 11.19
C GLU A 68 -9.92 13.55 10.07
N PHE A 69 -9.47 13.87 8.85
CA PHE A 69 -9.42 12.90 7.76
C PHE A 69 -8.57 11.67 8.13
N TYR A 70 -7.36 11.88 8.64
CA TYR A 70 -6.48 10.77 8.99
C TYR A 70 -7.00 9.92 10.16
N SER A 71 -7.74 10.51 11.11
CA SER A 71 -8.35 9.77 12.22
C SER A 71 -9.41 8.76 11.76
N TYR A 72 -10.10 9.01 10.65
CA TYR A 72 -11.03 8.04 10.04
C TYR A 72 -10.37 7.12 9.04
N PHE A 73 -9.44 7.65 8.25
CA PHE A 73 -8.82 6.95 7.14
C PHE A 73 -8.00 5.74 7.61
N TYR A 74 -7.11 5.92 8.57
CA TYR A 74 -6.26 4.83 9.04
C TYR A 74 -7.03 3.66 9.65
N PRO A 75 -7.96 3.87 10.60
CA PRO A 75 -8.76 2.76 11.14
C PRO A 75 -9.59 2.04 10.09
N LEU A 76 -10.14 2.77 9.11
CA LEU A 76 -10.92 2.19 8.03
C LEU A 76 -10.05 1.33 7.11
N VAL A 77 -8.85 1.79 6.75
CA VAL A 77 -7.91 1.04 5.91
C VAL A 77 -7.38 -0.19 6.65
N TYR A 78 -6.90 -0.03 7.89
CA TYR A 78 -6.38 -1.15 8.68
C TYR A 78 -7.49 -2.11 9.09
N GLY A 79 -8.62 -1.63 9.57
CA GLY A 79 -9.77 -2.45 9.95
C GLY A 79 -10.35 -3.20 8.75
N GLY A 80 -10.53 -2.52 7.61
CA GLY A 80 -10.98 -3.14 6.37
C GLY A 80 -9.98 -4.18 5.84
N GLY A 81 -8.68 -3.92 5.96
CA GLY A 81 -7.62 -4.87 5.64
C GLY A 81 -7.71 -6.14 6.48
N GLN A 82 -7.86 -6.01 7.80
CA GLN A 82 -7.99 -7.16 8.71
C GLN A 82 -9.29 -7.94 8.45
N ALA A 83 -10.41 -7.24 8.24
CA ALA A 83 -11.67 -7.89 7.90
C ALA A 83 -11.59 -8.68 6.58
N SER A 84 -10.96 -8.09 5.55
CA SER A 84 -10.73 -8.77 4.27
C SER A 84 -9.82 -10.00 4.42
N MET A 85 -8.79 -9.90 5.25
CA MET A 85 -7.87 -11.00 5.51
C MET A 85 -8.57 -12.18 6.19
N LEU A 86 -9.46 -11.89 7.14
CA LEU A 86 -10.27 -12.90 7.82
C LEU A 86 -11.24 -13.59 6.84
N VAL A 87 -11.95 -12.82 6.02
CA VAL A 87 -12.88 -13.39 5.02
C VAL A 87 -12.13 -14.25 4.00
N THR A 88 -10.99 -13.78 3.49
CA THR A 88 -10.20 -14.55 2.52
C THR A 88 -9.61 -15.81 3.11
N ALA A 89 -9.18 -15.80 4.38
CA ALA A 89 -8.70 -16.99 5.08
C ALA A 89 -9.80 -18.03 5.25
N GLN A 90 -11.01 -17.61 5.66
CA GLN A 90 -12.16 -18.50 5.80
C GLN A 90 -12.59 -19.12 4.46
N LEU A 91 -12.62 -18.31 3.39
CA LEU A 91 -12.94 -18.79 2.05
C LEU A 91 -11.91 -19.81 1.54
N ALA A 92 -10.62 -19.57 1.79
CA ALA A 92 -9.56 -20.49 1.40
C ALA A 92 -9.64 -21.83 2.16
N TYR A 93 -9.98 -21.79 3.44
CA TYR A 93 -10.09 -22.96 4.28
C TYR A 93 -11.31 -23.83 3.94
N HIS A 94 -12.52 -23.22 3.84
CA HIS A 94 -13.76 -23.95 3.65
C HIS A 94 -13.99 -24.42 2.20
N TYR A 95 -13.43 -23.71 1.23
CA TYR A 95 -13.67 -24.03 -0.19
C TYR A 95 -12.35 -24.33 -0.93
N ASN A 96 -11.69 -23.27 -1.41
CA ASN A 96 -10.44 -23.38 -2.17
C ASN A 96 -9.78 -22.01 -2.22
N TRP A 97 -8.45 -21.98 -2.35
CA TRP A 97 -7.67 -20.74 -2.49
C TRP A 97 -8.17 -19.84 -3.64
N LYS A 98 -8.77 -20.39 -4.68
CA LYS A 98 -9.34 -19.64 -5.82
C LYS A 98 -10.47 -18.70 -5.40
N TYR A 99 -11.22 -19.04 -4.35
CA TYR A 99 -12.31 -18.20 -3.85
C TYR A 99 -11.85 -16.86 -3.31
N MET A 100 -10.58 -16.73 -2.92
CA MET A 100 -10.00 -15.44 -2.56
C MET A 100 -10.02 -14.46 -3.74
N TYR A 101 -9.72 -14.94 -4.95
CA TYR A 101 -9.77 -14.11 -6.15
C TYR A 101 -11.19 -13.76 -6.56
N TYR A 102 -12.15 -14.66 -6.41
CA TYR A 102 -13.56 -14.37 -6.65
C TYR A 102 -14.09 -13.32 -5.67
N PHE A 103 -13.70 -13.38 -4.42
CA PHE A 103 -14.03 -12.35 -3.44
C PHE A 103 -13.41 -11.00 -3.80
N MET A 104 -12.14 -10.98 -4.22
CA MET A 104 -11.50 -9.75 -4.74
C MET A 104 -12.26 -9.19 -5.95
N MET A 105 -12.67 -10.03 -6.89
CA MET A 105 -13.45 -9.60 -8.06
C MET A 105 -14.79 -8.98 -7.64
N LEU A 106 -15.47 -9.55 -6.64
CA LEU A 106 -16.70 -8.98 -6.09
C LEU A 106 -16.45 -7.57 -5.52
N LEU A 107 -15.39 -7.39 -4.72
CA LEU A 107 -15.04 -6.09 -4.15
C LEU A 107 -14.69 -5.07 -5.24
N ILE A 108 -14.00 -5.49 -6.31
CA ILE A 108 -13.70 -4.63 -7.46
C ILE A 108 -14.98 -4.21 -8.17
N LEU A 109 -15.95 -5.12 -8.39
CA LEU A 109 -17.24 -4.78 -8.99
C LEU A 109 -18.00 -3.76 -8.15
N VAL A 110 -18.05 -3.95 -6.83
CA VAL A 110 -18.65 -2.97 -5.91
C VAL A 110 -17.96 -1.62 -6.03
N SER A 111 -16.62 -1.62 -6.13
CA SER A 111 -15.84 -0.39 -6.32
C SER A 111 -16.11 0.29 -7.65
N VAL A 112 -16.28 -0.47 -8.74
CA VAL A 112 -16.68 0.05 -10.06
C VAL A 112 -18.04 0.73 -9.98
N LEU A 113 -19.04 0.07 -9.37
CA LEU A 113 -20.38 0.64 -9.17
C LEU A 113 -20.29 1.96 -8.37
N PHE A 114 -19.49 1.97 -7.29
CA PHE A 114 -19.27 3.17 -6.49
C PHE A 114 -18.64 4.31 -7.29
N VAL A 115 -17.63 4.03 -8.12
CA VAL A 115 -17.01 5.03 -9.00
C VAL A 115 -18.01 5.56 -10.03
N ILE A 116 -18.86 4.71 -10.59
CA ILE A 116 -19.86 5.13 -11.57
C ILE A 116 -20.89 6.10 -10.93
N ILE A 117 -21.36 5.77 -9.73
CA ILE A 117 -22.43 6.52 -9.03
C ILE A 117 -21.88 7.80 -8.40
N CYS A 118 -20.78 7.71 -7.66
CA CYS A 118 -20.30 8.80 -6.81
C CYS A 118 -19.40 9.80 -7.55
N PHE A 119 -18.67 9.34 -8.58
CA PHE A 119 -17.77 10.24 -9.33
C PHE A 119 -18.54 10.92 -10.46
N ARG A 120 -19.00 12.15 -10.24
CA ARG A 120 -19.48 13.02 -11.31
C ARG A 120 -18.34 13.39 -12.27
N HIS A 121 -18.71 13.76 -13.49
CA HIS A 121 -17.77 14.17 -14.54
C HIS A 121 -16.78 15.21 -14.01
N ASN A 122 -15.54 14.78 -13.77
CA ASN A 122 -14.49 15.67 -13.30
C ASN A 122 -13.77 16.31 -14.48
N ARG A 123 -13.30 17.54 -14.25
CA ARG A 123 -12.50 18.27 -15.22
C ARG A 123 -11.27 17.45 -15.65
N PRO A 124 -10.84 17.56 -16.90
CA PRO A 124 -9.66 16.88 -17.39
C PRO A 124 -8.44 17.23 -16.52
N ILE A 125 -7.59 16.25 -16.28
CA ILE A 125 -6.30 16.45 -15.64
C ILE A 125 -5.49 17.36 -16.58
N LYS A 126 -4.84 18.41 -16.04
CA LYS A 126 -3.88 19.19 -16.82
C LYS A 126 -2.85 18.23 -17.40
N SER A 127 -2.68 18.26 -18.71
CA SER A 127 -1.65 17.49 -19.39
C SER A 127 -0.28 17.95 -18.88
N VAL A 128 0.40 17.05 -18.18
CA VAL A 128 1.80 17.27 -17.79
C VAL A 128 2.66 16.77 -18.95
N PRO A 129 3.61 17.55 -19.47
CA PRO A 129 4.52 17.08 -20.51
C PRO A 129 5.32 15.88 -19.99
N LEU A 130 5.57 14.90 -20.86
CA LEU A 130 6.29 13.67 -20.52
C LEU A 130 7.70 13.93 -19.97
N SER A 131 8.32 15.05 -20.35
CA SER A 131 9.62 15.51 -19.84
C SER A 131 9.62 15.74 -18.33
N ASP A 132 8.48 16.15 -17.75
CA ASP A 132 8.36 16.50 -16.34
C ASP A 132 7.97 15.28 -15.46
N LEU A 133 7.82 14.11 -16.07
CA LEU A 133 7.43 12.87 -15.35
C LEU A 133 8.60 12.20 -14.62
N HIS A 134 9.84 12.66 -14.84
CA HIS A 134 11.05 12.14 -14.17
C HIS A 134 11.12 10.58 -14.12
N ILE A 135 10.70 9.92 -15.21
CA ILE A 135 10.56 8.44 -15.30
C ILE A 135 11.88 7.75 -14.97
N ARG A 136 13.00 8.33 -15.40
CA ARG A 136 14.35 7.79 -15.15
C ARG A 136 14.66 7.74 -13.65
N GLU A 137 14.37 8.81 -12.93
CA GLU A 137 14.61 8.91 -11.49
C GLU A 137 13.68 7.96 -10.72
N MET A 138 12.42 7.86 -11.13
CA MET A 138 11.48 6.89 -10.57
C MET A 138 11.95 5.45 -10.76
N PHE A 139 12.48 5.12 -11.94
CA PHE A 139 13.00 3.79 -12.23
C PHE A 139 14.21 3.46 -11.36
N ILE A 140 15.18 4.39 -11.23
CA ILE A 140 16.37 4.20 -10.40
C ILE A 140 16.00 3.89 -8.94
N ILE A 141 15.14 4.71 -8.33
CA ILE A 141 14.73 4.49 -6.94
C ILE A 141 13.91 3.21 -6.78
N SER A 142 13.02 2.90 -7.73
CA SER A 142 12.21 1.68 -7.67
C SER A 142 13.05 0.42 -7.72
N VAL A 143 14.02 0.36 -8.62
CA VAL A 143 14.94 -0.79 -8.73
C VAL A 143 15.80 -0.89 -7.47
N GLY A 144 16.35 0.22 -6.96
CA GLY A 144 17.12 0.24 -5.72
C GLY A 144 16.33 -0.28 -4.54
N LEU A 145 15.08 0.17 -4.36
CA LEU A 145 14.21 -0.28 -3.28
C LEU A 145 13.79 -1.76 -3.44
N LEU A 146 13.50 -2.22 -4.65
CA LEU A 146 13.16 -3.63 -4.90
C LEU A 146 14.33 -4.55 -4.55
N MET A 147 15.56 -4.18 -4.93
CA MET A 147 16.75 -4.94 -4.54
C MET A 147 16.95 -4.95 -3.03
N LEU A 148 16.75 -3.82 -2.35
CA LEU A 148 16.85 -3.72 -0.89
C LEU A 148 15.81 -4.61 -0.20
N ILE A 149 14.57 -4.56 -0.64
CA ILE A 149 13.47 -5.40 -0.12
C ILE A 149 13.78 -6.88 -0.33
N TYR A 150 14.34 -7.24 -1.50
CA TYR A 150 14.74 -8.61 -1.77
C TYR A 150 15.84 -9.07 -0.79
N VAL A 151 16.85 -8.25 -0.54
CA VAL A 151 17.92 -8.56 0.43
C VAL A 151 17.36 -8.79 1.83
N ILE A 152 16.47 -7.91 2.28
CA ILE A 152 15.88 -8.01 3.63
C ILE A 152 15.05 -9.28 3.78
N ASN A 153 14.25 -9.64 2.77
CA ASN A 153 13.35 -10.80 2.86
C ASN A 153 14.07 -12.13 2.68
N TYR A 154 15.07 -12.20 1.81
CA TYR A 154 15.73 -13.45 1.45
C TYR A 154 17.12 -13.61 2.06
N GLY A 155 17.63 -12.61 2.77
CA GLY A 155 18.97 -12.63 3.37
C GLY A 155 19.20 -13.85 4.25
N LYS A 156 18.26 -14.13 5.16
CA LYS A 156 18.36 -15.30 6.06
C LYS A 156 18.24 -16.63 5.32
N VAL A 157 17.39 -16.71 4.28
CA VAL A 157 17.15 -17.95 3.52
C VAL A 157 18.33 -18.30 2.62
N LEU A 158 19.05 -17.30 2.13
CA LEU A 158 20.18 -17.44 1.22
C LEU A 158 21.54 -17.24 1.91
N ASP A 159 21.57 -17.34 3.24
CA ASP A 159 22.79 -17.19 4.05
C ASP A 159 23.60 -15.91 3.75
N TRP A 160 22.89 -14.79 3.61
CA TRP A 160 23.46 -13.44 3.43
C TRP A 160 24.63 -13.40 2.43
N MET A 161 25.86 -13.60 2.88
CA MET A 161 27.08 -13.47 2.07
C MET A 161 27.41 -14.72 1.23
N ALA A 162 26.74 -15.83 1.42
CA ALA A 162 27.01 -17.07 0.66
C ALA A 162 26.46 -16.99 -0.78
N SER A 163 25.46 -16.15 -1.03
CA SER A 163 24.88 -15.97 -2.36
C SER A 163 25.51 -14.79 -3.10
N ALA A 164 26.19 -15.04 -4.21
CA ALA A 164 26.78 -14.01 -5.05
C ALA A 164 25.72 -12.97 -5.53
N LYS A 165 24.50 -13.45 -5.83
CA LYS A 165 23.38 -12.58 -6.21
C LYS A 165 22.98 -11.63 -5.09
N LEU A 166 22.94 -12.12 -3.86
CA LEU A 166 22.58 -11.33 -2.70
C LEU A 166 23.64 -10.28 -2.38
N CYS A 167 24.93 -10.68 -2.44
CA CYS A 167 26.06 -9.77 -2.30
C CYS A 167 26.02 -8.62 -3.32
N ALA A 168 25.72 -8.95 -4.59
CA ALA A 168 25.56 -7.92 -5.61
C ALA A 168 24.44 -6.94 -5.27
N TYR A 169 23.28 -7.42 -4.79
CA TYR A 169 22.15 -6.54 -4.43
C TYR A 169 22.41 -5.70 -3.19
N ILE A 170 23.16 -6.22 -2.21
CA ILE A 170 23.60 -5.47 -1.02
C ILE A 170 24.48 -4.26 -1.41
N VAL A 171 25.30 -4.41 -2.44
CA VAL A 171 26.17 -3.32 -2.92
C VAL A 171 25.43 -2.37 -3.87
N ILE A 172 24.69 -2.90 -4.84
CA ILE A 172 24.05 -2.10 -5.89
C ILE A 172 22.88 -1.28 -5.33
N SER A 173 22.09 -1.83 -4.41
CA SER A 173 20.91 -1.16 -3.87
C SER A 173 21.22 0.20 -3.21
N PRO A 174 22.16 0.30 -2.24
CA PRO A 174 22.49 1.59 -1.63
C PRO A 174 23.15 2.56 -2.63
N ILE A 175 23.88 2.07 -3.63
CA ILE A 175 24.45 2.91 -4.69
C ILE A 175 23.34 3.56 -5.52
N LEU A 176 22.32 2.79 -5.92
CA LEU A 176 21.19 3.33 -6.67
C LEU A 176 20.37 4.35 -5.86
N ILE A 177 20.17 4.09 -4.56
CA ILE A 177 19.48 5.01 -3.66
C ILE A 177 20.30 6.30 -3.48
N ALA A 178 21.61 6.19 -3.29
CA ALA A 178 22.52 7.34 -3.17
C ALA A 178 22.53 8.15 -4.49
N LEU A 179 22.59 7.47 -5.64
CA LEU A 179 22.54 8.10 -6.95
C LEU A 179 21.22 8.87 -7.15
N PHE A 180 20.10 8.29 -6.74
CA PHE A 180 18.80 8.98 -6.78
C PHE A 180 18.83 10.24 -5.90
N ILE A 181 19.28 10.16 -4.66
CA ILE A 181 19.41 11.30 -3.75
C ILE A 181 20.29 12.38 -4.36
N TRP A 182 21.42 11.99 -4.94
CA TRP A 182 22.35 12.91 -5.57
C TRP A 182 21.72 13.63 -6.77
N ILE A 183 21.02 12.91 -7.65
CA ILE A 183 20.30 13.48 -8.79
C ILE A 183 19.24 14.48 -8.31
N GLN A 184 18.44 14.10 -7.30
CA GLN A 184 17.39 14.98 -6.75
C GLN A 184 17.96 16.25 -6.13
N HIS A 185 19.11 16.15 -5.48
CA HIS A 185 19.77 17.32 -4.85
C HIS A 185 20.29 18.32 -5.89
N HIS A 186 20.78 17.83 -7.03
CA HIS A 186 21.35 18.69 -8.09
C HIS A 186 20.35 19.11 -9.17
N SER A 187 19.14 18.56 -9.15
CA SER A 187 18.10 18.91 -10.12
C SER A 187 17.49 20.28 -9.82
N LYS A 188 17.32 21.11 -10.85
CA LYS A 188 16.62 22.40 -10.75
C LYS A 188 15.11 22.21 -10.43
N ASN A 189 14.52 21.13 -10.94
CA ASN A 189 13.13 20.75 -10.67
C ASN A 189 13.11 19.33 -10.10
N PRO A 190 13.36 19.12 -8.79
CA PRO A 190 13.41 17.79 -8.23
C PRO A 190 12.01 17.15 -8.22
N TYR A 191 11.94 15.86 -8.58
CA TYR A 191 10.71 15.06 -8.49
C TYR A 191 10.19 14.97 -7.05
N VAL A 192 11.09 14.81 -6.10
CA VAL A 192 10.82 14.80 -4.66
C VAL A 192 11.68 15.84 -3.98
N SER A 193 11.05 16.83 -3.33
CA SER A 193 11.78 17.74 -2.47
C SER A 193 12.28 16.98 -1.23
N LEU A 194 13.59 16.88 -1.07
CA LEU A 194 14.23 16.22 0.09
C LEU A 194 14.26 17.12 1.31
N ALA A 195 14.11 18.44 1.15
CA ALA A 195 14.19 19.40 2.24
C ALA A 195 13.22 19.11 3.41
N PRO A 196 11.96 18.71 3.20
CA PRO A 196 11.07 18.35 4.31
C PRO A 196 11.52 17.12 5.11
N LEU A 197 12.28 16.20 4.49
CA LEU A 197 12.73 14.97 5.15
C LEU A 197 13.75 15.25 6.27
N PHE A 198 14.54 16.32 6.12
CA PHE A 198 15.58 16.70 7.08
C PHE A 198 15.10 17.70 8.14
N GLN A 199 13.83 18.09 8.12
CA GLN A 199 13.29 18.94 9.17
C GLN A 199 13.22 18.20 10.52
N PRO A 200 13.60 18.81 11.65
CA PRO A 200 13.58 18.13 12.96
C PRO A 200 12.22 17.56 13.34
N LYS A 201 11.14 18.27 13.02
CA LYS A 201 9.77 17.81 13.25
C LYS A 201 9.42 16.56 12.42
N ALA A 202 9.92 16.46 11.18
CA ALA A 202 9.73 15.30 10.33
C ALA A 202 10.53 14.08 10.84
N ILE A 203 11.76 14.29 11.28
CA ILE A 203 12.61 13.23 11.86
C ILE A 203 11.95 12.62 13.09
N ILE A 204 11.41 13.44 13.99
CA ILE A 204 10.64 12.97 15.13
C ILE A 204 9.41 12.16 14.67
N GLY A 205 8.69 12.64 13.67
CA GLY A 205 7.56 11.94 13.09
C GLY A 205 7.93 10.57 12.51
N TYR A 206 9.05 10.47 11.79
CA TYR A 206 9.55 9.19 11.26
C TYR A 206 9.96 8.23 12.37
N PHE A 207 10.59 8.72 13.43
CA PHE A 207 10.94 7.90 14.58
C PHE A 207 9.68 7.32 15.24
N TYR A 208 8.63 8.12 15.46
CA TYR A 208 7.35 7.62 15.96
C TYR A 208 6.70 6.61 15.00
N MET A 209 6.74 6.87 13.70
CA MET A 209 6.22 5.94 12.70
C MET A 209 6.98 4.61 12.70
N MET A 210 8.30 4.66 12.85
CA MET A 210 9.15 3.46 13.00
C MET A 210 8.77 2.64 14.24
N LEU A 211 8.54 3.31 15.38
CA LEU A 211 8.07 2.65 16.61
C LEU A 211 6.70 1.98 16.40
N VAL A 212 5.75 2.70 15.78
CA VAL A 212 4.41 2.14 15.50
C VAL A 212 4.52 0.91 14.59
N MET A 213 5.35 0.96 13.56
CA MET A 213 5.58 -0.19 12.66
C MET A 213 6.25 -1.35 13.40
N PHE A 214 7.20 -1.09 14.27
CA PHE A 214 7.84 -2.10 15.11
C PHE A 214 6.82 -2.81 16.00
N PHE A 215 5.97 -2.07 16.70
CA PHE A 215 4.89 -2.65 17.50
C PHE A 215 3.84 -3.38 16.66
N SER A 216 3.54 -2.89 15.45
CA SER A 216 2.63 -3.58 14.53
C SER A 216 3.16 -4.96 14.12
N THR A 217 4.47 -5.14 14.03
CA THR A 217 5.10 -6.43 13.70
C THR A 217 4.91 -7.46 14.81
N SER A 218 4.64 -7.04 16.05
CA SER A 218 4.39 -7.95 17.18
C SER A 218 3.18 -8.86 16.94
N THR A 219 2.18 -8.41 16.21
CA THR A 219 1.01 -9.22 15.83
C THR A 219 1.39 -10.40 14.93
N THR A 220 2.33 -10.17 14.00
CA THR A 220 2.87 -11.22 13.12
C THR A 220 3.69 -12.25 13.91
N LEU A 221 4.45 -11.80 14.92
CA LEU A 221 5.18 -12.70 15.81
C LEU A 221 4.22 -13.59 16.59
N LEU A 222 3.12 -13.03 17.10
CA LEU A 222 2.09 -13.80 17.81
C LEU A 222 1.47 -14.88 16.91
N THR A 223 1.11 -14.54 15.66
CA THR A 223 0.55 -15.53 14.72
C THR A 223 1.56 -16.62 14.37
N ASN A 224 2.82 -16.27 14.16
CA ASN A 224 3.87 -17.25 13.92
C ASN A 224 4.10 -18.17 15.14
N TYR A 225 4.08 -17.61 16.35
CA TYR A 225 4.17 -18.39 17.58
C TYR A 225 3.02 -19.40 17.70
N LEU A 226 1.78 -18.95 17.49
CA LEU A 226 0.60 -19.80 17.55
C LEU A 226 0.63 -20.91 16.49
N SER A 227 1.01 -20.58 15.26
CA SER A 227 1.00 -21.55 14.16
C SER A 227 2.18 -22.52 14.20
N ILE A 228 3.39 -22.06 14.55
CA ILE A 228 4.61 -22.88 14.49
C ILE A 228 4.81 -23.65 15.80
N ILE A 229 4.66 -22.99 16.95
CA ILE A 229 4.97 -23.58 18.26
C ILE A 229 3.77 -24.30 18.84
N LEU A 230 2.62 -23.65 18.88
CA LEU A 230 1.40 -24.25 19.44
C LEU A 230 0.62 -25.07 18.40
N LYS A 231 1.06 -25.10 17.14
CA LYS A 231 0.42 -25.84 16.02
C LYS A 231 -1.08 -25.55 15.90
N VAL A 232 -1.50 -24.35 16.30
CA VAL A 232 -2.87 -23.90 16.14
C VAL A 232 -3.10 -23.68 14.65
N ASP A 233 -4.23 -24.18 14.15
CA ASP A 233 -4.60 -24.04 12.75
C ASP A 233 -4.66 -22.56 12.34
N SER A 234 -4.23 -22.28 11.11
CA SER A 234 -4.16 -20.93 10.56
C SER A 234 -5.51 -20.20 10.61
N THR A 235 -6.62 -20.91 10.44
CA THR A 235 -7.98 -20.35 10.55
C THR A 235 -8.29 -19.81 11.94
N HIS A 236 -7.94 -20.55 12.98
CA HIS A 236 -8.10 -20.10 14.37
C HIS A 236 -7.15 -18.95 14.69
N THR A 237 -5.94 -18.98 14.15
CA THR A 237 -4.98 -17.90 14.32
C THR A 237 -5.49 -16.59 13.69
N TYR A 238 -6.07 -16.65 12.49
CA TYR A 238 -6.64 -15.47 11.84
C TYR A 238 -7.93 -14.98 12.51
N SER A 239 -8.71 -15.84 13.15
CA SER A 239 -9.90 -15.42 13.88
C SER A 239 -9.57 -14.52 15.09
N LEU A 240 -8.36 -14.61 15.65
CA LEU A 240 -7.91 -13.69 16.71
C LEU A 240 -7.81 -12.24 16.24
N TYR A 241 -7.59 -11.99 14.95
CA TYR A 241 -7.58 -10.63 14.41
C TYR A 241 -8.92 -9.90 14.50
N ILE A 242 -10.03 -10.64 14.70
CA ILE A 242 -11.34 -10.02 14.92
C ILE A 242 -11.34 -9.17 16.20
N PHE A 243 -10.56 -9.56 17.21
CA PHE A 243 -10.42 -8.81 18.46
C PHE A 243 -9.61 -7.53 18.29
N LEU A 244 -8.87 -7.36 17.21
CA LEU A 244 -8.17 -6.10 16.90
C LEU A 244 -9.12 -5.04 16.31
N LEU A 245 -10.24 -5.45 15.69
CA LEU A 245 -11.19 -4.52 15.08
C LEU A 245 -11.77 -3.51 16.09
N PRO A 246 -12.26 -3.95 17.30
CA PRO A 246 -12.68 -2.99 18.32
C PRO A 246 -11.57 -2.03 18.74
N GLY A 247 -10.32 -2.51 18.83
CA GLY A 247 -9.15 -1.67 19.13
C GLY A 247 -8.94 -0.56 18.11
N TYR A 248 -9.10 -0.84 16.82
CA TYR A 248 -9.01 0.18 15.76
C TYR A 248 -10.14 1.20 15.87
N VAL A 249 -11.37 0.76 16.17
CA VAL A 249 -12.53 1.66 16.34
C VAL A 249 -12.33 2.57 17.56
N ILE A 250 -11.94 2.00 18.70
CA ILE A 250 -11.66 2.77 19.93
C ILE A 250 -10.51 3.75 19.69
N GLY A 251 -9.42 3.31 19.08
CA GLY A 251 -8.29 4.16 18.71
C GLY A 251 -8.69 5.32 17.79
N ALA A 252 -9.57 5.08 16.82
CA ALA A 252 -10.12 6.13 15.96
C ALA A 252 -10.90 7.16 16.75
N PHE A 253 -11.77 6.71 17.68
CA PHE A 253 -12.54 7.59 18.55
C PHE A 253 -11.64 8.44 19.43
N ILE A 254 -10.63 7.85 20.05
CA ILE A 254 -9.66 8.56 20.91
C ILE A 254 -8.92 9.62 20.08
N CYS A 255 -8.41 9.26 18.89
CA CYS A 255 -7.72 10.18 18.01
C CYS A 255 -8.64 11.33 17.56
N PHE A 256 -9.87 11.03 17.18
CA PHE A 256 -10.86 12.04 16.79
C PHE A 256 -11.13 13.05 17.90
N TRP A 257 -11.40 12.54 19.13
CA TRP A 257 -11.62 13.39 20.31
C TRP A 257 -10.38 14.22 20.64
N TRP A 258 -9.18 13.64 20.60
CA TRP A 258 -7.92 14.32 20.86
C TRP A 258 -7.68 15.47 19.90
N PHE A 259 -7.83 15.24 18.60
CA PHE A 259 -7.66 16.29 17.60
C PHE A 259 -8.72 17.39 17.70
N ARG A 260 -9.94 17.04 18.04
CA ARG A 260 -11.00 18.00 18.28
C ARG A 260 -10.74 18.85 19.52
N TRP A 261 -10.22 18.25 20.58
CA TRP A 261 -9.88 18.96 21.82
C TRP A 261 -8.70 19.92 21.67
N GLN A 262 -7.64 19.52 20.97
CA GLN A 262 -6.51 20.41 20.65
C GLN A 262 -6.91 21.59 19.75
N ARG A 263 -7.96 21.47 18.98
CA ARG A 263 -8.47 22.55 18.13
C ARG A 263 -9.17 23.66 18.92
N TRP A 264 -9.61 23.38 20.15
CA TRP A 264 -10.25 24.33 21.05
C TRP A 264 -9.26 25.05 21.97
N ARG A 265 -8.01 24.69 21.93
CA ARG A 265 -6.89 25.39 22.58
C ARG A 265 -6.02 26.08 21.52
#